data_f4bd59b834b764d449b5194f7a951267
#
_entry.id   f4bd59b834b764d449b5194f7a951267
#
_cell.length_a   1.000
_cell.length_b   1.000
_cell.length_c   1.000
_cell.angle_alpha   90.00
_cell.angle_beta   90.00
_cell.angle_gamma   90.00
#
_symmetry.space_group_name_H-M   'P 1'
#
loop_
_entity.id
_entity.type
_entity.pdbx_description
1 polymer ?
#
loop_
_entity_poly.entity_id
_entity_poly.type
_entity_poly.pdbx_seq_one_letter_code
_entity_poly.pdbx_strand_id
1 'polypeptide(L)'
;MNMRKIKGNSIIVRLLLSMLLVILVQTSLFAGNIWHGGTIRELNNNSVDLLRQTVLSRKDYLENEMIQRWSNLSNFEQDIQSAMNSYLEEKDIELSTLKKEPALAFEFLERTIGDTIFTLRQRMVTGAFIVLATESGNEYPGVYLRDSDPLFNPADNSDLSMEVGPSAVARKADIALGMGWMPSFPLLEDDASADFYFKPLNAAANNRSSRISDLGYWGRPFKPNIYSAEAITYSIPLVDSDGNPYGVIGIDLTQDFLRKLLNYDEIADNKQGAYLLAKNTGEDMAFENIVSSGPIFKKIFGDDTEIAIDGSTQYEDIYTISNTEASKNAVYGCIHYLDIYDSNTPFEGDRWALVGIVEEQTLFKPARQIRLYVTISVVFSFIAGMLGAVLAGMWFVKPIIKLVDDLRSSNPEKSVVLPKTNIAEIDDLASSIESLSSKVAEAGDKLSRIIGMMKIPIGAFEHDSKEDMVFCTSAFFDLVGIENKNKEARYISSTYFYEVLEGLKKRPEPDMEDVYRHERGKGVIKWLRINIQEHGGKVL
;
A
#
# COMPACT_ATOMS: atom_id res chain seq x y z
N MET A 1 16.08 44.37 12.34
CA MET A 1 15.05 44.32 11.28
C MET A 1 13.69 44.40 11.97
N ASN A 2 13.16 45.64 12.15
CA ASN A 2 11.89 45.86 12.84
C ASN A 2 10.75 45.32 12.00
N MET A 3 10.13 44.22 12.45
CA MET A 3 8.87 43.78 11.92
C MET A 3 7.79 44.83 12.33
N ARG A 4 7.51 45.80 11.45
CA ARG A 4 6.30 46.63 11.57
C ARG A 4 5.12 45.70 11.69
N LYS A 5 4.30 45.81 12.73
CA LYS A 5 3.04 45.09 12.93
C LYS A 5 2.26 45.09 11.61
N ILE A 6 2.13 43.91 11.01
CA ILE A 6 1.37 43.69 9.79
C ILE A 6 -0.10 43.95 10.18
N LYS A 7 -0.65 45.12 9.79
CA LYS A 7 -2.07 45.40 9.97
C LYS A 7 -2.85 44.39 9.11
N GLY A 8 -3.91 43.75 9.68
CA GLY A 8 -4.72 42.73 9.02
C GLY A 8 -5.36 43.12 7.67
N ASN A 9 -5.23 44.37 7.23
CA ASN A 9 -5.69 44.90 5.94
C ASN A 9 -4.54 45.10 4.92
N SER A 10 -3.37 44.53 5.17
CA SER A 10 -2.23 44.60 4.22
C SER A 10 -2.52 43.77 2.98
N ILE A 11 -2.12 44.28 1.80
CA ILE A 11 -2.19 43.56 0.51
C ILE A 11 -1.47 42.20 0.60
N ILE A 12 -0.33 42.14 1.32
CA ILE A 12 0.41 40.89 1.58
C ILE A 12 -0.48 39.85 2.25
N VAL A 13 -1.18 40.24 3.32
CA VAL A 13 -2.02 39.30 4.09
C VAL A 13 -3.18 38.77 3.23
N ARG A 14 -3.82 39.63 2.45
CA ARG A 14 -4.92 39.22 1.56
C ARG A 14 -4.44 38.29 0.45
N LEU A 15 -3.30 38.59 -0.18
CA LEU A 15 -2.73 37.78 -1.24
C LEU A 15 -2.25 36.42 -0.71
N LEU A 16 -1.56 36.38 0.42
CA LEU A 16 -1.14 35.16 1.10
C LEU A 16 -2.36 34.31 1.50
N LEU A 17 -3.41 34.92 2.03
CA LEU A 17 -4.60 34.21 2.47
C LEU A 17 -5.37 33.61 1.29
N SER A 18 -5.45 34.32 0.16
CA SER A 18 -6.07 33.78 -1.07
C SER A 18 -5.26 32.63 -1.67
N MET A 19 -3.93 32.75 -1.72
CA MET A 19 -3.05 31.67 -2.21
C MET A 19 -3.10 30.44 -1.28
N LEU A 20 -3.07 30.64 0.04
CA LEU A 20 -3.24 29.57 1.03
C LEU A 20 -4.58 28.86 0.89
N LEU A 21 -5.66 29.60 0.68
CA LEU A 21 -7.00 29.04 0.48
C LEU A 21 -7.04 28.15 -0.78
N VAL A 22 -6.46 28.61 -1.89
CA VAL A 22 -6.39 27.84 -3.13
C VAL A 22 -5.60 26.54 -2.91
N ILE A 23 -4.42 26.62 -2.28
CA ILE A 23 -3.60 25.43 -1.98
C ILE A 23 -4.37 24.46 -1.07
N LEU A 24 -5.06 24.97 -0.04
CA LEU A 24 -5.84 24.16 0.89
C LEU A 24 -7.00 23.46 0.16
N VAL A 25 -7.73 24.16 -0.68
CA VAL A 25 -8.81 23.57 -1.48
C VAL A 25 -8.27 22.52 -2.44
N GLN A 26 -7.21 22.82 -3.17
CA GLN A 26 -6.60 21.91 -4.12
C GLN A 26 -6.06 20.64 -3.44
N THR A 27 -5.33 20.77 -2.34
CA THR A 27 -4.81 19.62 -1.59
C THR A 27 -5.93 18.81 -0.94
N SER A 28 -6.98 19.47 -0.44
CA SER A 28 -8.15 18.79 0.14
C SER A 28 -8.95 18.01 -0.91
N LEU A 29 -9.14 18.58 -2.11
CA LEU A 29 -9.79 17.88 -3.23
C LEU A 29 -8.97 16.68 -3.70
N PHE A 30 -7.65 16.84 -3.81
CA PHE A 30 -6.75 15.75 -4.20
C PHE A 30 -6.75 14.62 -3.17
N ALA A 31 -6.58 14.95 -1.88
CA ALA A 31 -6.64 13.98 -0.79
C ALA A 31 -8.02 13.31 -0.70
N GLY A 32 -9.09 14.09 -0.81
CA GLY A 32 -10.47 13.58 -0.79
C GLY A 32 -10.75 12.61 -1.93
N ASN A 33 -10.25 12.90 -3.13
CA ASN A 33 -10.42 12.03 -4.29
C ASN A 33 -9.70 10.68 -4.12
N ILE A 34 -8.51 10.66 -3.51
CA ILE A 34 -7.77 9.42 -3.25
C ILE A 34 -8.40 8.62 -2.10
N TRP A 35 -8.81 9.29 -1.00
CA TRP A 35 -9.35 8.60 0.18
C TRP A 35 -10.80 8.16 -0.01
N HIS A 36 -11.62 8.92 -0.73
CA HIS A 36 -13.04 8.62 -0.97
C HIS A 36 -13.32 8.12 -2.39
N GLY A 37 -12.40 8.33 -3.34
CA GLY A 37 -12.53 7.94 -4.74
C GLY A 37 -12.40 6.44 -5.03
N GLY A 38 -12.34 5.59 -3.99
CA GLY A 38 -12.30 4.13 -4.18
C GLY A 38 -10.93 3.53 -4.48
N THR A 39 -9.89 4.32 -4.77
CA THR A 39 -8.56 3.81 -5.17
C THR A 39 -7.95 2.85 -4.14
N ILE A 40 -8.05 3.17 -2.84
CA ILE A 40 -7.55 2.28 -1.77
C ILE A 40 -8.38 1.00 -1.70
N ARG A 41 -9.70 1.10 -1.90
CA ARG A 41 -10.60 -0.06 -1.92
C ARG A 41 -10.30 -0.96 -3.11
N GLU A 42 -10.06 -0.38 -4.27
CA GLU A 42 -9.68 -1.11 -5.48
C GLU A 42 -8.32 -1.82 -5.33
N LEU A 43 -7.34 -1.18 -4.70
CA LEU A 43 -6.06 -1.83 -4.38
C LEU A 43 -6.23 -3.01 -3.40
N ASN A 44 -7.11 -2.89 -2.42
CA ASN A 44 -7.43 -4.00 -1.52
C ASN A 44 -8.11 -5.13 -2.29
N ASN A 45 -9.09 -4.82 -3.14
CA ASN A 45 -9.76 -5.82 -3.97
C ASN A 45 -8.76 -6.53 -4.89
N ASN A 46 -7.87 -5.80 -5.55
CA ASN A 46 -6.84 -6.38 -6.40
C ASN A 46 -5.88 -7.31 -5.63
N SER A 47 -5.54 -6.96 -4.38
CA SER A 47 -4.72 -7.82 -3.53
C SER A 47 -5.43 -9.14 -3.18
N VAL A 48 -6.73 -9.07 -2.91
CA VAL A 48 -7.57 -10.23 -2.65
C VAL A 48 -7.75 -11.09 -3.91
N ASP A 49 -8.03 -10.47 -5.05
CA ASP A 49 -8.18 -11.18 -6.32
C ASP A 49 -6.89 -11.89 -6.73
N LEU A 50 -5.73 -11.26 -6.49
CA LEU A 50 -4.43 -11.90 -6.73
C LEU A 50 -4.24 -13.12 -5.83
N LEU A 51 -4.56 -13.01 -4.52
CA LEU A 51 -4.50 -14.14 -3.60
C LEU A 51 -5.42 -15.28 -4.08
N ARG A 52 -6.68 -14.96 -4.42
CA ARG A 52 -7.65 -15.93 -4.92
C ARG A 52 -7.14 -16.65 -6.18
N GLN A 53 -6.68 -15.90 -7.17
CA GLN A 53 -6.15 -16.47 -8.41
C GLN A 53 -4.91 -17.34 -8.17
N THR A 54 -4.03 -16.93 -7.26
CA THR A 54 -2.84 -17.71 -6.91
C THR A 54 -3.21 -19.03 -6.26
N VAL A 55 -4.13 -19.02 -5.27
CA VAL A 55 -4.58 -20.24 -4.59
C VAL A 55 -5.38 -21.13 -5.53
N LEU A 56 -6.26 -20.56 -6.35
CA LEU A 56 -7.04 -21.29 -7.33
C LEU A 56 -6.13 -21.99 -8.37
N SER A 57 -5.16 -21.26 -8.91
CA SER A 57 -4.20 -21.85 -9.87
C SER A 57 -3.39 -22.98 -9.25
N ARG A 58 -3.00 -22.85 -7.99
CA ARG A 58 -2.29 -23.90 -7.26
C ARG A 58 -3.20 -25.10 -6.96
N LYS A 59 -4.46 -24.82 -6.60
CA LYS A 59 -5.50 -25.85 -6.43
C LYS A 59 -5.71 -26.64 -7.72
N ASP A 60 -5.90 -25.96 -8.84
CA ASP A 60 -6.12 -26.60 -10.14
C ASP A 60 -4.92 -27.47 -10.57
N TYR A 61 -3.71 -26.97 -10.31
CA TYR A 61 -2.50 -27.75 -10.54
C TYR A 61 -2.45 -29.03 -9.68
N LEU A 62 -2.68 -28.89 -8.38
CA LEU A 62 -2.65 -30.01 -7.44
C LEU A 62 -3.76 -31.04 -7.76
N GLU A 63 -4.96 -30.57 -8.01
CA GLU A 63 -6.11 -31.40 -8.37
C GLU A 63 -5.84 -32.20 -9.65
N ASN A 64 -5.28 -31.54 -10.67
CA ASN A 64 -4.92 -32.20 -11.91
C ASN A 64 -3.83 -33.28 -11.70
N GLU A 65 -2.81 -33.02 -10.86
CA GLU A 65 -1.83 -34.02 -10.50
C GLU A 65 -2.46 -35.20 -9.75
N MET A 66 -3.35 -34.92 -8.78
CA MET A 66 -4.05 -35.94 -8.01
C MET A 66 -4.93 -36.83 -8.90
N ILE A 67 -5.70 -36.24 -9.81
CA ILE A 67 -6.64 -36.97 -10.66
C ILE A 67 -5.95 -37.67 -11.83
N GLN A 68 -5.13 -36.95 -12.60
CA GLN A 68 -4.61 -37.46 -13.88
C GLN A 68 -3.36 -38.31 -13.72
N ARG A 69 -2.50 -37.97 -12.76
CA ARG A 69 -1.22 -38.67 -12.60
C ARG A 69 -1.28 -39.70 -11.48
N TRP A 70 -1.62 -39.27 -10.27
CA TRP A 70 -1.46 -40.12 -9.08
C TRP A 70 -2.62 -41.10 -8.86
N SER A 71 -3.87 -40.71 -9.14
CA SER A 71 -5.02 -41.62 -9.02
C SER A 71 -5.15 -42.61 -10.19
N ASN A 72 -4.46 -42.37 -11.30
CA ASN A 72 -4.56 -43.23 -12.47
C ASN A 72 -3.73 -44.49 -12.32
N LEU A 73 -4.21 -45.47 -11.58
CA LEU A 73 -3.52 -46.76 -11.32
C LEU A 73 -4.06 -47.91 -12.18
N SER A 74 -4.89 -47.65 -13.22
CA SER A 74 -5.54 -48.69 -14.03
C SER A 74 -4.57 -49.67 -14.69
N ASN A 75 -3.44 -49.19 -15.22
CA ASN A 75 -2.41 -50.07 -15.80
C ASN A 75 -1.78 -50.93 -14.72
N PHE A 76 -1.44 -50.36 -13.57
CA PHE A 76 -0.85 -51.06 -12.45
C PHE A 76 -1.81 -52.16 -11.94
N GLU A 77 -3.09 -51.85 -11.82
CA GLU A 77 -4.12 -52.83 -11.45
C GLU A 77 -4.22 -53.96 -12.46
N GLN A 78 -4.24 -53.66 -13.76
CA GLN A 78 -4.32 -54.67 -14.83
C GLN A 78 -3.07 -55.58 -14.86
N ASP A 79 -1.87 -55.00 -14.67
CA ASP A 79 -0.63 -55.77 -14.65
C ASP A 79 -0.60 -56.74 -13.44
N ILE A 80 -0.99 -56.25 -12.25
CA ILE A 80 -1.06 -57.08 -11.04
C ILE A 80 -2.11 -58.17 -11.17
N GLN A 81 -3.30 -57.83 -11.73
CA GLN A 81 -4.36 -58.78 -11.96
C GLN A 81 -3.96 -59.89 -12.96
N SER A 82 -3.27 -59.51 -14.04
CA SER A 82 -2.75 -60.46 -15.03
C SER A 82 -1.69 -61.37 -14.44
N ALA A 83 -0.79 -60.79 -13.64
CA ALA A 83 0.25 -61.53 -12.91
C ALA A 83 -0.36 -62.49 -11.91
N MET A 84 -1.44 -62.10 -11.21
CA MET A 84 -2.18 -62.94 -10.25
C MET A 84 -2.82 -64.14 -10.96
N ASN A 85 -3.56 -63.93 -12.05
CA ASN A 85 -4.20 -64.98 -12.79
C ASN A 85 -3.18 -66.00 -13.33
N SER A 86 -2.07 -65.52 -13.92
CA SER A 86 -0.98 -66.37 -14.41
C SER A 86 -0.30 -67.18 -13.29
N TYR A 87 -0.14 -66.55 -12.10
CA TYR A 87 0.44 -67.22 -10.95
C TYR A 87 -0.42 -68.34 -10.40
N LEU A 88 -1.76 -68.08 -10.27
CA LEU A 88 -2.70 -69.06 -9.79
C LEU A 88 -2.80 -70.27 -10.75
N GLU A 89 -2.82 -70.02 -12.08
CA GLU A 89 -2.81 -71.07 -13.10
C GLU A 89 -1.53 -71.89 -13.08
N GLU A 90 -0.35 -71.25 -12.99
CA GLU A 90 0.95 -71.93 -12.95
C GLU A 90 1.12 -72.86 -11.74
N LYS A 91 0.57 -72.41 -10.60
CA LYS A 91 0.66 -73.16 -9.33
C LYS A 91 -0.48 -74.16 -9.15
N ASP A 92 -1.51 -74.16 -10.01
CA ASP A 92 -2.74 -74.92 -9.88
C ASP A 92 -3.41 -74.75 -8.50
N ILE A 93 -3.53 -73.48 -8.05
CA ILE A 93 -4.08 -73.09 -6.76
C ILE A 93 -5.21 -72.08 -6.93
N GLU A 94 -6.09 -72.03 -5.93
CA GLU A 94 -7.11 -70.98 -5.82
C GLU A 94 -6.62 -69.78 -5.02
N LEU A 95 -7.24 -68.61 -5.24
CA LEU A 95 -6.96 -67.39 -4.49
C LEU A 95 -7.15 -67.55 -2.97
N SER A 96 -8.08 -68.40 -2.57
CA SER A 96 -8.35 -68.78 -1.18
C SER A 96 -7.14 -69.44 -0.49
N THR A 97 -6.35 -70.20 -1.24
CA THR A 97 -5.10 -70.83 -0.76
C THR A 97 -4.03 -69.78 -0.52
N LEU A 98 -3.90 -68.83 -1.42
CA LEU A 98 -2.90 -67.72 -1.27
C LEU A 98 -3.18 -66.88 -0.02
N LYS A 99 -4.46 -66.64 0.34
CA LYS A 99 -4.83 -65.91 1.57
C LYS A 99 -4.45 -66.68 2.85
N LYS A 100 -4.34 -68.01 2.79
CA LYS A 100 -3.99 -68.85 3.97
C LYS A 100 -2.48 -69.10 4.11
N GLU A 101 -1.75 -69.06 3.00
CA GLU A 101 -0.34 -69.41 2.96
C GLU A 101 0.52 -68.17 2.65
N PRO A 102 1.07 -67.45 3.66
CA PRO A 102 1.90 -66.27 3.45
C PRO A 102 3.12 -66.48 2.54
N ALA A 103 3.66 -67.71 2.49
CA ALA A 103 4.80 -68.06 1.64
C ALA A 103 4.46 -67.90 0.15
N LEU A 104 3.27 -68.32 -0.28
CA LEU A 104 2.77 -68.16 -1.66
C LEU A 104 2.53 -66.68 -1.99
N ALA A 105 1.99 -65.93 -1.04
CA ALA A 105 1.81 -64.50 -1.21
C ALA A 105 3.16 -63.78 -1.39
N PHE A 106 4.17 -64.15 -0.65
CA PHE A 106 5.53 -63.61 -0.79
C PHE A 106 6.19 -63.94 -2.12
N GLU A 107 6.00 -65.20 -2.64
CA GLU A 107 6.44 -65.59 -3.97
C GLU A 107 5.77 -64.78 -5.08
N PHE A 108 4.45 -64.53 -4.93
CA PHE A 108 3.74 -63.67 -5.84
C PHE A 108 4.26 -62.24 -5.85
N LEU A 109 4.50 -61.64 -4.68
CA LEU A 109 5.07 -60.29 -4.54
C LEU A 109 6.46 -60.16 -5.16
N GLU A 110 7.24 -61.27 -5.17
CA GLU A 110 8.54 -61.28 -5.86
C GLU A 110 8.42 -61.18 -7.40
N ARG A 111 7.29 -61.60 -7.98
CA ARG A 111 7.01 -61.45 -9.43
C ARG A 111 6.59 -60.04 -9.79
N THR A 112 5.85 -59.36 -8.91
CA THR A 112 5.24 -58.04 -9.16
C THR A 112 6.11 -56.86 -8.78
N ILE A 113 7.31 -57.08 -8.25
CA ILE A 113 8.22 -55.99 -7.82
C ILE A 113 8.61 -55.07 -8.97
N GLY A 114 8.79 -55.59 -10.20
CA GLY A 114 9.09 -54.82 -11.39
C GLY A 114 8.00 -53.84 -11.76
N ASP A 115 6.74 -54.30 -11.71
CA ASP A 115 5.57 -53.49 -12.01
C ASP A 115 5.35 -52.40 -10.95
N THR A 116 5.66 -52.71 -9.69
CA THR A 116 5.64 -51.75 -8.58
C THR A 116 6.66 -50.62 -8.77
N ILE A 117 7.93 -50.99 -9.13
CA ILE A 117 8.98 -50.02 -9.43
C ILE A 117 8.61 -49.18 -10.66
N PHE A 118 8.08 -49.81 -11.71
CA PHE A 118 7.65 -49.12 -12.93
C PHE A 118 6.55 -48.07 -12.61
N THR A 119 5.54 -48.45 -11.84
CA THR A 119 4.46 -47.57 -11.42
C THR A 119 4.97 -46.39 -10.61
N LEU A 120 5.82 -46.65 -9.61
CA LEU A 120 6.44 -45.61 -8.77
C LEU A 120 7.12 -44.54 -9.63
N ARG A 121 7.92 -44.96 -10.61
CA ARG A 121 8.63 -44.06 -11.53
C ARG A 121 7.72 -43.38 -12.53
N GLN A 122 6.79 -44.14 -13.14
CA GLN A 122 5.88 -43.59 -14.14
C GLN A 122 4.98 -42.48 -13.53
N ARG A 123 4.55 -42.66 -12.28
CA ARG A 123 3.72 -41.70 -11.56
C ARG A 123 4.51 -40.58 -10.88
N MET A 124 5.84 -40.74 -10.81
CA MET A 124 6.74 -39.79 -10.11
C MET A 124 6.27 -39.55 -8.67
N VAL A 125 6.02 -40.58 -7.94
CA VAL A 125 5.52 -40.60 -6.57
C VAL A 125 6.60 -41.05 -5.59
N THR A 126 6.44 -40.73 -4.31
CA THR A 126 7.44 -41.04 -3.28
C THR A 126 7.36 -42.49 -2.78
N GLY A 127 6.28 -43.18 -3.07
CA GLY A 127 6.17 -44.60 -2.75
C GLY A 127 5.09 -45.32 -3.57
N ALA A 128 5.22 -46.62 -3.66
CA ALA A 128 4.21 -47.51 -4.22
C ALA A 128 4.14 -48.80 -3.41
N PHE A 129 2.93 -49.36 -3.31
CA PHE A 129 2.72 -50.52 -2.47
C PHE A 129 1.67 -51.49 -3.03
N ILE A 130 1.83 -52.74 -2.65
CA ILE A 130 0.85 -53.82 -2.80
C ILE A 130 0.63 -54.42 -1.41
N VAL A 131 -0.63 -54.62 -1.00
CA VAL A 131 -0.97 -55.32 0.25
C VAL A 131 -2.02 -56.36 -0.08
N LEU A 132 -1.73 -57.63 0.22
CA LEU A 132 -2.64 -58.74 -0.04
C LEU A 132 -3.45 -59.07 1.19
N ALA A 133 -4.67 -59.50 0.99
CA ALA A 133 -5.53 -59.97 2.06
C ALA A 133 -5.00 -61.31 2.63
N THR A 134 -5.11 -61.48 3.94
CA THR A 134 -4.73 -62.68 4.65
C THR A 134 -5.84 -63.15 5.58
N GLU A 135 -5.89 -64.48 5.81
CA GLU A 135 -6.69 -65.12 6.86
C GLU A 135 -5.87 -65.44 8.11
N SER A 136 -4.56 -65.16 8.07
CA SER A 136 -3.56 -65.54 9.09
C SER A 136 -3.24 -64.44 10.10
N GLY A 137 -4.26 -63.74 10.59
CA GLY A 137 -4.09 -62.70 11.60
C GLY A 137 -3.89 -61.27 11.05
N ASN A 138 -3.16 -60.44 11.79
CA ASN A 138 -3.01 -59.00 11.50
C ASN A 138 -1.71 -58.66 10.70
N GLU A 139 -0.97 -59.68 10.27
CA GLU A 139 0.27 -59.52 9.48
C GLU A 139 -0.03 -59.73 7.99
N TYR A 140 -0.25 -58.62 7.26
CA TYR A 140 -0.65 -58.66 5.87
C TYR A 140 0.58 -58.72 4.96
N PRO A 141 0.67 -59.74 4.08
CA PRO A 141 1.75 -59.82 3.08
C PRO A 141 1.66 -58.63 2.12
N GLY A 142 2.80 -57.98 1.87
CA GLY A 142 2.83 -56.86 0.95
C GLY A 142 4.25 -56.38 0.65
N VAL A 143 4.35 -55.42 -0.23
CA VAL A 143 5.57 -54.69 -0.57
C VAL A 143 5.27 -53.21 -0.52
N TYR A 144 6.16 -52.45 0.12
CA TYR A 144 6.12 -51.00 0.13
C TYR A 144 7.51 -50.45 -0.19
N LEU A 145 7.58 -49.77 -1.34
CA LEU A 145 8.78 -49.16 -1.83
C LEU A 145 8.74 -47.65 -1.60
N ARG A 146 9.86 -47.11 -1.25
CA ARG A 146 10.07 -45.67 -1.06
C ARG A 146 11.14 -45.18 -2.02
N ASP A 147 10.84 -44.07 -2.74
CA ASP A 147 11.77 -43.26 -3.49
C ASP A 147 11.99 -41.94 -2.72
N SER A 148 13.23 -41.61 -2.43
CA SER A 148 13.54 -40.42 -1.64
C SER A 148 13.50 -39.14 -2.47
N ASP A 149 13.69 -39.19 -3.79
CA ASP A 149 13.58 -38.03 -4.69
C ASP A 149 13.12 -38.39 -6.11
N PRO A 150 11.82 -38.68 -6.29
CA PRO A 150 11.25 -39.16 -7.55
C PRO A 150 11.39 -38.19 -8.73
N LEU A 151 11.73 -36.92 -8.48
CA LEU A 151 11.88 -35.90 -9.52
C LEU A 151 13.30 -35.78 -10.05
N PHE A 152 14.31 -36.24 -9.29
CA PHE A 152 15.71 -36.01 -9.64
C PHE A 152 16.31 -37.05 -10.59
N ASN A 153 16.05 -38.34 -10.33
CA ASN A 153 16.60 -39.41 -11.17
C ASN A 153 15.66 -40.63 -11.23
N PRO A 154 14.57 -40.57 -12.00
CA PRO A 154 13.57 -41.64 -12.01
C PRO A 154 14.07 -42.97 -12.57
N ALA A 155 15.29 -43.06 -13.08
CA ALA A 155 15.87 -44.30 -13.62
C ALA A 155 16.86 -44.97 -12.67
N ASP A 156 17.24 -44.35 -11.56
CA ASP A 156 18.19 -44.86 -10.59
C ASP A 156 17.48 -45.62 -9.45
N ASN A 157 17.94 -46.87 -9.16
CA ASN A 157 17.42 -47.64 -8.03
C ASN A 157 18.19 -47.39 -6.73
N SER A 158 19.27 -46.62 -6.76
CA SER A 158 20.11 -46.38 -5.58
C SER A 158 19.42 -45.57 -4.49
N ASP A 159 18.38 -44.82 -4.83
CA ASP A 159 17.56 -44.04 -3.94
C ASP A 159 16.24 -44.73 -3.53
N LEU A 160 16.02 -45.96 -4.08
CA LEU A 160 14.91 -46.82 -3.66
C LEU A 160 15.23 -47.59 -2.38
N SER A 161 14.25 -47.64 -1.48
CA SER A 161 14.28 -48.50 -0.30
C SER A 161 12.97 -49.26 -0.14
N MET A 162 13.07 -50.48 0.40
CA MET A 162 11.90 -51.25 0.81
C MET A 162 11.60 -51.00 2.28
N GLU A 163 10.46 -50.41 2.55
CA GLU A 163 9.98 -50.12 3.92
C GLU A 163 9.29 -51.35 4.52
N VAL A 164 8.47 -52.03 3.71
CA VAL A 164 7.78 -53.27 4.10
C VAL A 164 7.89 -54.28 2.98
N GLY A 165 8.08 -55.57 3.35
CA GLY A 165 8.07 -56.66 2.40
C GLY A 165 9.16 -57.72 2.67
N PRO A 166 9.10 -58.86 1.96
CA PRO A 166 10.08 -59.91 2.13
C PRO A 166 11.49 -59.48 1.71
N SER A 167 12.50 -59.72 2.52
CA SER A 167 13.89 -59.34 2.19
C SER A 167 14.43 -60.04 0.93
N ALA A 168 13.84 -61.17 0.51
CA ALA A 168 14.14 -61.83 -0.74
C ALA A 168 13.77 -61.00 -1.96
N VAL A 169 12.63 -60.29 -1.90
CA VAL A 169 12.13 -59.38 -2.94
C VAL A 169 13.12 -58.21 -3.11
N ALA A 170 13.54 -57.60 -2.00
CA ALA A 170 14.50 -56.50 -2.03
C ALA A 170 15.84 -56.91 -2.66
N ARG A 171 16.37 -58.09 -2.29
CA ARG A 171 17.60 -58.62 -2.87
C ARG A 171 17.48 -58.91 -4.39
N LYS A 172 16.34 -59.44 -4.83
CA LYS A 172 16.11 -59.69 -6.25
C LYS A 172 16.05 -58.42 -7.08
N ALA A 173 15.48 -57.37 -6.52
CA ALA A 173 15.32 -56.06 -7.17
C ALA A 173 16.56 -55.16 -6.99
N ASP A 174 17.58 -55.60 -6.25
CA ASP A 174 18.77 -54.83 -5.89
C ASP A 174 18.38 -53.48 -5.19
N ILE A 175 17.48 -53.57 -4.24
CA ILE A 175 16.95 -52.43 -3.47
C ILE A 175 17.39 -52.57 -2.02
N ALA A 176 17.78 -51.47 -1.39
CA ALA A 176 18.12 -51.41 0.02
C ALA A 176 16.89 -51.64 0.92
N LEU A 177 17.08 -52.20 2.10
CA LEU A 177 16.04 -52.21 3.13
C LEU A 177 16.05 -50.88 3.86
N GLY A 178 14.86 -50.31 4.04
CA GLY A 178 14.66 -49.04 4.78
C GLY A 178 15.01 -49.17 6.26
N MET A 179 15.25 -48.04 6.90
CA MET A 179 15.42 -47.99 8.36
C MET A 179 14.10 -48.34 9.04
N GLY A 180 14.09 -49.36 9.86
CA GLY A 180 12.85 -49.83 10.48
C GLY A 180 12.03 -50.77 9.57
N TRP A 181 12.67 -51.35 8.55
CA TRP A 181 12.06 -52.34 7.67
C TRP A 181 11.30 -53.44 8.43
N MET A 182 10.12 -53.83 7.87
CA MET A 182 9.26 -54.88 8.39
C MET A 182 8.96 -55.91 7.29
N PRO A 183 8.81 -57.22 7.62
CA PRO A 183 8.54 -58.25 6.62
C PRO A 183 7.11 -58.26 6.06
N SER A 184 6.17 -57.66 6.79
CA SER A 184 4.73 -57.61 6.49
C SER A 184 4.10 -56.36 7.10
N PHE A 185 2.87 -56.00 6.71
CA PHE A 185 2.14 -54.86 7.26
C PHE A 185 1.38 -55.29 8.53
N PRO A 186 1.66 -54.67 9.69
CA PRO A 186 0.88 -54.89 10.90
C PRO A 186 -0.37 -53.96 10.89
N LEU A 187 -1.44 -54.39 10.23
CA LEU A 187 -2.65 -53.58 10.06
C LEU A 187 -3.74 -54.01 11.05
N LEU A 188 -4.39 -52.99 11.67
CA LEU A 188 -5.53 -53.18 12.54
C LEU A 188 -6.70 -52.39 11.97
N GLU A 189 -7.92 -53.01 11.89
CA GLU A 189 -9.07 -52.39 11.28
C GLU A 189 -9.57 -51.13 12.01
N ASP A 190 -9.35 -51.09 13.31
CA ASP A 190 -9.74 -49.95 14.16
C ASP A 190 -8.72 -48.80 14.16
N ASP A 191 -7.59 -48.97 13.45
CA ASP A 191 -6.55 -47.93 13.35
C ASP A 191 -6.75 -47.09 12.09
N ALA A 192 -7.01 -45.79 12.28
CA ALA A 192 -7.15 -44.83 11.18
C ALA A 192 -5.91 -44.77 10.25
N SER A 193 -4.73 -45.16 10.74
CA SER A 193 -3.52 -45.28 9.92
C SER A 193 -3.61 -46.40 8.88
N ALA A 194 -4.51 -47.35 9.04
CA ALA A 194 -4.77 -48.46 8.14
C ALA A 194 -5.95 -48.20 7.18
N ASP A 195 -6.54 -47.00 7.22
CA ASP A 195 -7.64 -46.59 6.34
C ASP A 195 -7.29 -46.78 4.85
N PHE A 196 -6.03 -46.58 4.47
CA PHE A 196 -5.56 -46.75 3.09
C PHE A 196 -5.77 -48.19 2.56
N TYR A 197 -5.85 -49.17 3.43
CA TYR A 197 -6.09 -50.56 3.08
C TYR A 197 -7.55 -50.93 3.28
N PHE A 198 -8.14 -50.70 4.43
CA PHE A 198 -9.48 -51.19 4.77
C PHE A 198 -10.59 -50.44 4.05
N LYS A 199 -10.49 -49.13 3.81
CA LYS A 199 -11.54 -48.36 3.16
C LYS A 199 -11.79 -48.78 1.71
N PRO A 200 -10.78 -48.83 0.82
CA PRO A 200 -11.03 -49.31 -0.56
C PRO A 200 -11.43 -50.78 -0.59
N LEU A 201 -10.90 -51.62 0.30
CA LEU A 201 -11.27 -53.03 0.39
C LEU A 201 -12.77 -53.21 0.75
N ASN A 202 -13.21 -52.50 1.78
CA ASN A 202 -14.60 -52.53 2.22
C ASN A 202 -15.55 -51.89 1.19
N ALA A 203 -15.08 -50.82 0.51
CA ALA A 203 -15.85 -50.21 -0.59
C ALA A 203 -16.08 -51.20 -1.72
N ALA A 204 -15.06 -52.01 -2.11
CA ALA A 204 -15.21 -53.06 -3.12
C ALA A 204 -16.18 -54.17 -2.68
N ALA A 205 -16.09 -54.64 -1.45
CA ALA A 205 -16.97 -55.64 -0.90
C ALA A 205 -18.46 -55.22 -0.96
N ASN A 206 -18.73 -53.92 -0.73
CA ASN A 206 -20.07 -53.36 -0.71
C ASN A 206 -20.57 -52.88 -2.09
N ASN A 207 -19.70 -52.66 -3.07
CA ASN A 207 -20.04 -52.08 -4.38
C ASN A 207 -19.47 -52.90 -5.54
N ARG A 208 -19.75 -54.17 -5.61
CA ARG A 208 -19.18 -55.16 -6.56
C ARG A 208 -19.33 -54.80 -8.05
N SER A 209 -20.30 -53.97 -8.42
CA SER A 209 -20.54 -53.56 -9.80
C SER A 209 -19.94 -52.21 -10.17
N SER A 210 -19.26 -51.55 -9.26
CA SER A 210 -18.56 -50.26 -9.54
C SER A 210 -17.26 -50.47 -10.29
N ARG A 211 -16.83 -49.47 -11.04
CA ARG A 211 -15.49 -49.46 -11.61
C ARG A 211 -14.47 -49.38 -10.49
N ILE A 212 -13.32 -50.05 -10.63
CA ILE A 212 -12.25 -50.07 -9.61
C ILE A 212 -11.74 -48.66 -9.33
N SER A 213 -11.65 -47.82 -10.37
CA SER A 213 -11.29 -46.41 -10.23
C SER A 213 -12.18 -45.61 -9.29
N ASP A 214 -13.47 -45.95 -9.24
CA ASP A 214 -14.47 -45.26 -8.45
C ASP A 214 -14.43 -45.67 -6.95
N LEU A 215 -13.66 -46.72 -6.64
CA LEU A 215 -13.44 -47.25 -5.30
C LEU A 215 -12.11 -46.77 -4.69
N GLY A 216 -11.42 -45.89 -5.38
CA GLY A 216 -10.15 -45.32 -4.91
C GLY A 216 -10.30 -44.38 -3.72
N TYR A 217 -9.34 -44.43 -2.82
CA TYR A 217 -9.37 -43.68 -1.57
C TYR A 217 -8.08 -42.88 -1.34
N TRP A 218 -8.21 -41.59 -1.08
CA TRP A 218 -7.13 -40.75 -0.55
C TRP A 218 -7.07 -40.85 0.98
N GLY A 219 -6.00 -41.47 1.49
CA GLY A 219 -5.79 -41.70 2.91
C GLY A 219 -5.26 -40.48 3.66
N ARG A 220 -5.48 -40.48 4.98
CA ARG A 220 -4.82 -39.56 5.91
C ARG A 220 -3.31 -39.80 5.98
N PRO A 221 -2.53 -38.83 6.47
CA PRO A 221 -1.10 -39.05 6.70
C PRO A 221 -0.85 -40.26 7.57
N PHE A 222 0.03 -41.14 7.11
CA PHE A 222 0.41 -42.33 7.82
C PHE A 222 1.92 -42.58 7.72
N LYS A 223 2.46 -43.44 8.61
CA LYS A 223 3.83 -43.91 8.60
C LYS A 223 3.86 -45.43 8.71
N PRO A 224 4.49 -46.13 7.79
CA PRO A 224 4.67 -47.60 7.90
C PRO A 224 5.37 -47.99 9.22
N ASN A 225 6.33 -47.17 9.66
CA ASN A 225 7.06 -47.34 10.93
C ASN A 225 7.53 -45.98 11.46
N ILE A 226 8.09 -45.96 12.66
CA ILE A 226 8.53 -44.71 13.33
C ILE A 226 9.66 -43.95 12.63
N TYR A 227 10.41 -44.62 11.74
CA TYR A 227 11.53 -44.02 11.00
C TYR A 227 11.11 -43.55 9.60
N SER A 228 9.95 -44.00 9.11
CA SER A 228 9.44 -43.62 7.79
C SER A 228 8.96 -42.19 7.76
N ALA A 229 9.10 -41.57 6.59
CA ALA A 229 8.48 -40.26 6.32
C ALA A 229 6.95 -40.39 6.36
N GLU A 230 6.29 -39.40 6.90
CA GLU A 230 4.84 -39.31 6.88
C GLU A 230 4.35 -38.98 5.46
N ALA A 231 3.36 -39.73 4.99
CA ALA A 231 2.85 -39.63 3.63
C ALA A 231 1.33 -39.79 3.57
N ILE A 232 0.71 -39.13 2.61
CA ILE A 232 -0.67 -39.45 2.20
C ILE A 232 -0.64 -40.53 1.13
N THR A 233 -1.66 -41.34 1.09
CA THR A 233 -1.75 -42.45 0.13
C THR A 233 -2.95 -42.29 -0.77
N TYR A 234 -2.83 -42.78 -2.00
CA TYR A 234 -3.97 -43.13 -2.83
C TYR A 234 -3.95 -44.61 -3.12
N SER A 235 -5.08 -45.30 -2.89
CA SER A 235 -5.17 -46.74 -3.00
C SER A 235 -6.47 -47.19 -3.68
N ILE A 236 -6.39 -48.24 -4.46
CA ILE A 236 -7.53 -48.90 -5.11
C ILE A 236 -7.53 -50.40 -4.74
N PRO A 237 -8.71 -51.02 -4.67
CA PRO A 237 -8.83 -52.44 -4.36
C PRO A 237 -8.36 -53.33 -5.54
N LEU A 238 -7.84 -54.48 -5.22
CA LEU A 238 -7.67 -55.63 -6.15
C LEU A 238 -8.86 -56.58 -5.98
N VAL A 239 -9.54 -56.88 -7.06
CA VAL A 239 -10.71 -57.76 -7.03
C VAL A 239 -10.55 -58.95 -7.99
N ASP A 240 -11.10 -60.07 -7.62
CA ASP A 240 -11.15 -61.26 -8.51
C ASP A 240 -12.24 -61.13 -9.59
N SER A 241 -12.36 -62.12 -10.46
CA SER A 241 -13.40 -62.18 -11.51
C SER A 241 -14.82 -62.14 -10.98
N ASP A 242 -15.03 -62.54 -9.74
CA ASP A 242 -16.35 -62.55 -9.07
C ASP A 242 -16.61 -61.27 -8.28
N GLY A 243 -15.65 -60.30 -8.32
CA GLY A 243 -15.76 -59.01 -7.61
C GLY A 243 -15.42 -59.12 -6.12
N ASN A 244 -14.77 -60.18 -5.65
CA ASN A 244 -14.34 -60.30 -4.26
C ASN A 244 -12.95 -59.63 -4.09
N PRO A 245 -12.77 -58.76 -3.10
CA PRO A 245 -11.48 -58.11 -2.88
C PRO A 245 -10.47 -59.07 -2.28
N TYR A 246 -9.23 -59.01 -2.80
CA TYR A 246 -8.13 -59.82 -2.32
C TYR A 246 -6.89 -59.04 -1.95
N GLY A 247 -6.91 -57.73 -2.10
CA GLY A 247 -5.84 -56.85 -1.72
C GLY A 247 -6.06 -55.41 -2.12
N VAL A 248 -5.04 -54.62 -1.97
CA VAL A 248 -5.05 -53.18 -2.30
C VAL A 248 -3.68 -52.86 -2.94
N ILE A 249 -3.70 -52.04 -3.96
CA ILE A 249 -2.51 -51.37 -4.51
C ILE A 249 -2.62 -49.86 -4.33
N GLY A 250 -1.49 -49.22 -4.25
CA GLY A 250 -1.52 -47.75 -4.11
C GLY A 250 -0.16 -47.11 -4.28
N ILE A 251 -0.21 -45.83 -4.17
CA ILE A 251 0.95 -44.92 -4.17
C ILE A 251 0.93 -44.06 -2.90
N ASP A 252 2.05 -43.45 -2.62
CA ASP A 252 2.13 -42.42 -1.60
C ASP A 252 2.82 -41.15 -2.06
N LEU A 253 2.56 -40.09 -1.32
CA LEU A 253 3.21 -38.79 -1.45
C LEU A 253 3.63 -38.31 -0.07
N THR A 254 4.94 -38.22 0.17
CA THR A 254 5.43 -37.72 1.44
C THR A 254 5.05 -36.26 1.65
N GLN A 255 4.84 -35.86 2.90
CA GLN A 255 4.57 -34.45 3.21
C GLN A 255 5.69 -33.52 2.68
N ASP A 256 6.95 -33.93 2.72
CA ASP A 256 8.06 -33.12 2.21
C ASP A 256 8.01 -32.94 0.69
N PHE A 257 7.57 -33.97 -0.05
CA PHE A 257 7.33 -33.87 -1.47
C PHE A 257 6.18 -32.89 -1.78
N LEU A 258 5.06 -33.00 -1.07
CA LEU A 258 3.92 -32.10 -1.23
C LEU A 258 4.27 -30.66 -0.84
N ARG A 259 5.08 -30.44 0.19
CA ARG A 259 5.58 -29.10 0.55
C ARG A 259 6.39 -28.46 -0.56
N LYS A 260 7.17 -29.23 -1.33
CA LYS A 260 7.90 -28.71 -2.51
C LYS A 260 6.95 -28.23 -3.61
N LEU A 261 5.79 -28.88 -3.76
CA LEU A 261 4.76 -28.48 -4.74
C LEU A 261 3.93 -27.30 -4.26
N LEU A 262 3.80 -27.08 -2.96
CA LEU A 262 3.07 -25.99 -2.34
C LEU A 262 4.01 -24.80 -2.04
N ASN A 263 4.38 -24.06 -3.08
CA ASN A 263 5.29 -22.93 -2.96
C ASN A 263 4.63 -21.73 -2.30
N TYR A 264 4.78 -21.58 -1.00
CA TYR A 264 4.18 -20.52 -0.20
C TYR A 264 4.66 -19.11 -0.54
N ASP A 265 5.83 -18.94 -1.19
CA ASP A 265 6.34 -17.63 -1.60
C ASP A 265 5.47 -16.99 -2.71
N GLU A 266 4.59 -17.75 -3.36
CA GLU A 266 3.61 -17.23 -4.32
C GLU A 266 2.48 -16.45 -3.65
N ILE A 267 2.14 -16.78 -2.39
CA ILE A 267 1.07 -16.10 -1.64
C ILE A 267 1.52 -14.72 -1.17
N ALA A 268 2.73 -14.65 -0.62
CA ALA A 268 3.27 -13.40 -0.11
C ALA A 268 4.80 -13.44 -0.02
N ASP A 269 5.42 -12.31 -0.31
CA ASP A 269 6.87 -12.13 -0.20
C ASP A 269 7.38 -12.38 1.23
N ASN A 270 8.69 -12.66 1.33
CA ASN A 270 9.41 -12.79 2.60
C ASN A 270 8.87 -13.88 3.53
N LYS A 271 8.40 -14.99 2.98
CA LYS A 271 7.90 -16.13 3.76
C LYS A 271 6.72 -15.80 4.68
N GLN A 272 5.88 -14.88 4.27
CA GLN A 272 4.71 -14.41 5.02
C GLN A 272 3.39 -15.03 4.53
N GLY A 273 3.45 -15.97 3.60
CA GLY A 273 2.35 -16.80 3.16
C GLY A 273 2.50 -18.24 3.63
N ALA A 274 1.40 -19.00 3.63
CA ALA A 274 1.40 -20.43 3.81
C ALA A 274 0.30 -21.09 2.96
N TYR A 275 0.57 -22.33 2.54
CA TYR A 275 -0.45 -23.24 2.02
C TYR A 275 -0.78 -24.30 3.06
N LEU A 276 -2.03 -24.70 3.05
CA LEU A 276 -2.53 -25.83 3.80
C LEU A 276 -3.34 -26.71 2.86
N LEU A 277 -2.92 -27.97 2.68
CA LEU A 277 -3.78 -29.02 2.16
C LEU A 277 -4.53 -29.63 3.35
N ALA A 278 -5.83 -29.58 3.31
CA ALA A 278 -6.67 -29.93 4.45
C ALA A 278 -7.83 -30.82 4.04
N LYS A 279 -8.35 -31.58 5.01
CA LYS A 279 -9.56 -32.36 4.86
C LYS A 279 -10.66 -31.79 5.77
N ASN A 280 -11.86 -31.60 5.25
CA ASN A 280 -13.00 -31.16 6.05
C ASN A 280 -13.38 -32.24 7.07
N THR A 281 -13.58 -31.88 8.32
CA THR A 281 -13.90 -32.83 9.40
C THR A 281 -15.39 -33.18 9.50
N GLY A 282 -16.21 -32.61 8.60
CA GLY A 282 -17.67 -32.82 8.60
C GLY A 282 -18.45 -31.79 9.42
N GLU A 283 -17.78 -31.00 10.25
CA GLU A 283 -18.35 -29.80 10.85
C GLU A 283 -18.20 -28.63 9.87
N ASP A 284 -19.19 -27.74 9.83
CA ASP A 284 -19.11 -26.58 8.96
C ASP A 284 -17.86 -25.75 9.23
N MET A 285 -16.95 -25.67 8.23
CA MET A 285 -15.75 -24.83 8.24
C MET A 285 -14.64 -25.23 9.23
N ALA A 286 -14.56 -26.51 9.62
CA ALA A 286 -13.42 -27.07 10.35
C ALA A 286 -12.59 -27.97 9.42
N PHE A 287 -11.27 -27.80 9.47
CA PHE A 287 -10.33 -28.47 8.55
C PHE A 287 -9.19 -29.12 9.32
N GLU A 288 -8.99 -30.40 9.10
CA GLU A 288 -7.82 -31.15 9.56
C GLU A 288 -6.60 -30.83 8.69
N ASN A 289 -5.48 -30.50 9.31
CA ASN A 289 -4.21 -30.27 8.62
C ASN A 289 -3.63 -31.56 8.10
N ILE A 290 -3.59 -31.74 6.79
CA ILE A 290 -2.93 -32.86 6.13
C ILE A 290 -1.47 -32.53 5.83
N VAL A 291 -1.24 -31.39 5.16
CA VAL A 291 0.11 -30.89 4.86
C VAL A 291 0.10 -29.37 4.89
N SER A 292 0.99 -28.79 5.66
CA SER A 292 1.21 -27.34 5.66
C SER A 292 2.58 -26.99 5.09
N SER A 293 2.63 -25.91 4.30
CA SER A 293 3.85 -25.36 3.70
C SER A 293 3.94 -23.87 4.00
N GLY A 294 5.09 -23.43 4.47
CA GLY A 294 5.36 -22.04 4.84
C GLY A 294 5.61 -21.86 6.34
N PRO A 295 6.69 -21.13 6.71
CA PRO A 295 7.10 -20.98 8.12
C PRO A 295 6.09 -20.20 8.95
N ILE A 296 5.25 -19.37 8.31
CA ILE A 296 4.22 -18.60 8.99
C ILE A 296 3.14 -19.50 9.58
N PHE A 297 2.88 -20.65 8.97
CA PHE A 297 1.88 -21.60 9.49
C PHE A 297 2.21 -22.01 10.91
N LYS A 298 3.43 -22.50 11.14
CA LYS A 298 3.89 -22.92 12.47
C LYS A 298 3.91 -21.76 13.48
N LYS A 299 4.21 -20.54 12.99
CA LYS A 299 4.20 -19.34 13.84
C LYS A 299 2.79 -18.97 14.32
N ILE A 300 1.77 -19.16 13.48
CA ILE A 300 0.38 -18.78 13.78
C ILE A 300 -0.33 -19.87 14.59
N PHE A 301 -0.21 -21.11 14.17
CA PHE A 301 -1.00 -22.24 14.69
C PHE A 301 -0.20 -23.14 15.64
N GLY A 302 1.14 -22.97 15.73
CA GLY A 302 1.97 -23.84 16.54
C GLY A 302 1.94 -25.28 16.05
N ASP A 303 1.55 -26.19 16.93
CA ASP A 303 1.39 -27.62 16.65
C ASP A 303 -0.10 -28.03 16.50
N ASP A 304 -1.01 -27.06 16.33
CA ASP A 304 -2.43 -27.36 16.11
C ASP A 304 -2.64 -28.11 14.79
N THR A 305 -3.42 -29.16 14.88
CA THR A 305 -3.76 -30.03 13.76
C THR A 305 -5.07 -29.64 13.06
N GLU A 306 -5.86 -28.77 13.67
CA GLU A 306 -7.14 -28.32 13.13
C GLU A 306 -7.16 -26.81 12.95
N ILE A 307 -7.78 -26.38 11.87
CA ILE A 307 -8.05 -24.96 11.60
C ILE A 307 -9.55 -24.74 11.62
N ALA A 308 -10.00 -23.80 12.43
CA ALA A 308 -11.38 -23.37 12.48
C ALA A 308 -11.55 -22.01 11.79
N ILE A 309 -12.61 -21.89 11.00
CA ILE A 309 -12.97 -20.67 10.27
C ILE A 309 -14.10 -19.99 11.02
N ASP A 310 -13.91 -18.71 11.35
CA ASP A 310 -14.83 -17.94 12.20
C ASP A 310 -15.91 -17.19 11.41
N GLY A 311 -15.71 -16.92 10.15
CA GLY A 311 -16.72 -16.24 9.35
C GLY A 311 -16.26 -15.80 7.97
N SER A 312 -17.25 -15.53 7.12
CA SER A 312 -17.03 -14.93 5.81
C SER A 312 -16.64 -13.46 5.96
N THR A 313 -15.70 -13.01 5.15
CA THR A 313 -15.35 -11.60 5.01
C THR A 313 -16.30 -10.93 3.98
N GLN A 314 -16.07 -9.65 3.70
CA GLN A 314 -16.75 -8.97 2.58
C GLN A 314 -16.26 -9.44 1.20
N TYR A 315 -15.23 -10.29 1.16
CA TYR A 315 -14.61 -10.82 -0.05
C TYR A 315 -15.04 -12.28 -0.25
N GLU A 316 -15.38 -12.65 -1.47
CA GLU A 316 -15.74 -14.01 -1.86
C GLU A 316 -14.55 -14.96 -1.66
N ASP A 317 -14.76 -16.17 -1.18
CA ASP A 317 -13.77 -17.22 -0.89
C ASP A 317 -12.68 -16.84 0.12
N ILE A 318 -12.82 -15.70 0.80
CA ILE A 318 -11.90 -15.26 1.84
C ILE A 318 -12.59 -15.27 3.19
N TYR A 319 -11.99 -15.97 4.13
CA TYR A 319 -12.52 -16.22 5.46
C TYR A 319 -11.54 -15.77 6.52
N THR A 320 -12.05 -15.43 7.70
CA THR A 320 -11.23 -15.16 8.88
C THR A 320 -11.01 -16.47 9.63
N ILE A 321 -9.75 -16.73 10.01
CA ILE A 321 -9.37 -17.93 10.75
C ILE A 321 -9.36 -17.61 12.26
N SER A 322 -10.01 -18.45 13.08
CA SER A 322 -10.29 -18.12 14.49
C SER A 322 -9.20 -18.55 15.47
N ASN A 323 -8.61 -19.72 15.32
CA ASN A 323 -7.63 -20.25 16.28
C ASN A 323 -6.20 -19.73 16.06
N THR A 324 -6.07 -18.40 16.03
CA THR A 324 -4.79 -17.71 15.73
C THR A 324 -4.21 -17.01 16.95
N GLU A 325 -4.20 -17.64 18.11
CA GLU A 325 -3.80 -17.03 19.40
C GLU A 325 -2.37 -16.44 19.39
N ALA A 326 -1.49 -16.99 18.58
CA ALA A 326 -0.12 -16.50 18.45
C ALA A 326 0.01 -15.27 17.54
N SER A 327 -1.00 -14.93 16.75
CA SER A 327 -1.01 -13.75 15.88
C SER A 327 -1.75 -12.59 16.52
N LYS A 328 -1.12 -11.41 16.56
CA LYS A 328 -1.77 -10.15 16.97
C LYS A 328 -2.66 -9.56 15.89
N ASN A 329 -2.60 -10.08 14.67
CA ASN A 329 -3.28 -9.58 13.48
C ASN A 329 -4.33 -10.60 13.05
N ALA A 330 -5.39 -10.13 12.39
CA ALA A 330 -6.32 -11.01 11.71
C ALA A 330 -5.58 -11.84 10.65
N VAL A 331 -5.95 -13.12 10.56
CA VAL A 331 -5.41 -14.07 9.58
C VAL A 331 -6.52 -14.42 8.62
N TYR A 332 -6.24 -14.28 7.32
CA TYR A 332 -7.17 -14.62 6.26
C TYR A 332 -6.79 -15.93 5.60
N GLY A 333 -7.81 -16.74 5.31
CA GLY A 333 -7.73 -17.96 4.53
C GLY A 333 -8.52 -17.83 3.23
N CYS A 334 -7.86 -18.09 2.10
CA CYS A 334 -8.53 -18.30 0.81
C CYS A 334 -8.73 -19.79 0.61
N ILE A 335 -9.97 -20.26 0.47
CA ILE A 335 -10.33 -21.69 0.50
C ILE A 335 -10.91 -22.10 -0.84
N HIS A 336 -10.31 -23.15 -1.44
CA HIS A 336 -10.84 -23.80 -2.63
C HIS A 336 -10.87 -25.31 -2.42
N TYR A 337 -12.06 -25.90 -2.63
CA TYR A 337 -12.23 -27.36 -2.55
C TYR A 337 -11.62 -28.05 -3.77
N LEU A 338 -11.06 -29.25 -3.55
CA LEU A 338 -10.57 -30.13 -4.59
C LEU A 338 -11.67 -31.15 -4.94
N ASP A 339 -11.98 -31.26 -6.21
CA ASP A 339 -12.96 -32.21 -6.74
C ASP A 339 -12.26 -33.51 -7.16
N ILE A 340 -11.68 -34.24 -6.18
CA ILE A 340 -10.86 -35.44 -6.39
C ILE A 340 -11.65 -36.75 -6.43
N TYR A 341 -12.94 -36.69 -6.17
CA TYR A 341 -13.86 -37.84 -6.25
C TYR A 341 -15.03 -37.54 -7.17
N ASP A 342 -15.39 -38.50 -8.02
CA ASP A 342 -16.57 -38.40 -8.85
C ASP A 342 -17.86 -38.51 -8.00
N SER A 343 -18.93 -37.90 -8.48
CA SER A 343 -20.24 -37.99 -7.84
C SER A 343 -20.71 -39.44 -7.80
N ASN A 344 -21.39 -39.83 -6.73
CA ASN A 344 -21.91 -41.19 -6.45
C ASN A 344 -20.79 -42.24 -6.19
N THR A 345 -19.60 -41.82 -5.87
CA THR A 345 -18.56 -42.71 -5.38
C THR A 345 -18.63 -42.87 -3.86
N PRO A 346 -18.09 -43.96 -3.26
CA PRO A 346 -18.18 -44.18 -1.81
C PRO A 346 -17.54 -43.10 -0.95
N PHE A 347 -16.61 -42.31 -1.52
CA PHE A 347 -15.83 -41.32 -0.82
C PHE A 347 -16.13 -39.87 -1.25
N GLU A 348 -17.21 -39.63 -2.00
CA GLU A 348 -17.68 -38.28 -2.40
C GLU A 348 -17.82 -37.31 -1.22
N GLY A 349 -18.17 -37.84 -0.04
CA GLY A 349 -18.32 -37.06 1.18
C GLY A 349 -17.00 -36.57 1.80
N ASP A 350 -15.86 -37.14 1.39
CA ASP A 350 -14.51 -36.79 1.87
C ASP A 350 -14.00 -35.55 1.13
N ARG A 351 -14.31 -34.36 1.67
CA ARG A 351 -13.96 -33.09 1.03
C ARG A 351 -12.54 -32.63 1.40
N TRP A 352 -11.73 -32.48 0.40
CA TRP A 352 -10.40 -31.90 0.52
C TRP A 352 -10.39 -30.44 0.06
N ALA A 353 -9.54 -29.63 0.66
CA ALA A 353 -9.41 -28.21 0.30
C ALA A 353 -7.95 -27.76 0.31
N LEU A 354 -7.64 -26.86 -0.59
CA LEU A 354 -6.41 -26.08 -0.53
C LEU A 354 -6.73 -24.70 0.06
N VAL A 355 -6.01 -24.36 1.13
CA VAL A 355 -6.16 -23.08 1.82
C VAL A 355 -4.88 -22.27 1.69
N GLY A 356 -5.00 -21.08 1.13
CA GLY A 356 -3.92 -20.08 1.13
C GLY A 356 -4.06 -19.17 2.35
N ILE A 357 -3.04 -19.08 3.19
CA ILE A 357 -3.06 -18.38 4.48
C ILE A 357 -2.14 -17.18 4.46
N VAL A 358 -2.63 -16.03 4.92
CA VAL A 358 -1.87 -14.78 4.99
C VAL A 358 -2.38 -13.87 6.11
N GLU A 359 -1.48 -13.14 6.79
CA GLU A 359 -1.89 -12.09 7.73
C GLU A 359 -2.47 -10.88 6.98
N GLU A 360 -3.54 -10.25 7.51
CA GLU A 360 -4.17 -9.04 6.96
C GLU A 360 -3.16 -7.94 6.64
N GLN A 361 -2.18 -7.75 7.54
CA GLN A 361 -1.16 -6.72 7.36
C GLN A 361 -0.27 -6.96 6.14
N THR A 362 -0.06 -8.21 5.79
CA THR A 362 0.73 -8.62 4.62
C THR A 362 -0.08 -8.49 3.35
N LEU A 363 -1.32 -8.98 3.36
CA LEU A 363 -2.22 -8.93 2.22
C LEU A 363 -2.45 -7.50 1.73
N PHE A 364 -2.73 -6.57 2.64
CA PHE A 364 -3.00 -5.16 2.31
C PHE A 364 -1.78 -4.24 2.42
N LYS A 365 -0.57 -4.80 2.52
CA LYS A 365 0.68 -4.03 2.56
C LYS A 365 0.84 -3.06 1.38
N PRO A 366 0.56 -3.44 0.11
CA PRO A 366 0.67 -2.53 -1.03
C PRO A 366 -0.25 -1.31 -0.90
N ALA A 367 -1.52 -1.54 -0.56
CA ALA A 367 -2.49 -0.46 -0.36
C ALA A 367 -2.11 0.46 0.81
N ARG A 368 -1.57 -0.10 1.89
CA ARG A 368 -1.10 0.65 3.06
C ARG A 368 0.14 1.49 2.74
N GLN A 369 1.08 0.96 1.98
CA GLN A 369 2.26 1.70 1.53
C GLN A 369 1.87 2.87 0.61
N ILE A 370 0.99 2.63 -0.36
CA ILE A 370 0.49 3.68 -1.25
C ILE A 370 -0.22 4.76 -0.43
N ARG A 371 -1.07 4.38 0.53
CA ARG A 371 -1.72 5.35 1.44
C ARG A 371 -0.69 6.21 2.17
N LEU A 372 0.36 5.60 2.70
CA LEU A 372 1.43 6.32 3.40
C LEU A 372 2.15 7.30 2.47
N TYR A 373 2.58 6.86 1.28
CA TYR A 373 3.26 7.72 0.31
C TYR A 373 2.40 8.88 -0.16
N VAL A 374 1.11 8.63 -0.42
CA VAL A 374 0.16 9.68 -0.78
C VAL A 374 0.01 10.68 0.36
N THR A 375 -0.15 10.21 1.60
CA THR A 375 -0.26 11.09 2.76
C THR A 375 0.98 11.97 2.93
N ILE A 376 2.18 11.39 2.83
CA ILE A 376 3.45 12.14 2.88
C ILE A 376 3.52 13.16 1.73
N SER A 377 3.14 12.76 0.50
CA SER A 377 3.15 13.65 -0.67
C SER A 377 2.20 14.82 -0.52
N VAL A 378 1.00 14.61 0.03
CA VAL A 378 0.02 15.67 0.31
C VAL A 378 0.57 16.66 1.34
N VAL A 379 1.15 16.17 2.43
CA VAL A 379 1.77 17.02 3.47
C VAL A 379 2.95 17.82 2.89
N PHE A 380 3.81 17.17 2.12
CA PHE A 380 4.95 17.83 1.48
C PHE A 380 4.50 18.89 0.47
N SER A 381 3.50 18.59 -0.37
CA SER A 381 2.91 19.55 -1.31
C SER A 381 2.32 20.76 -0.62
N PHE A 382 1.63 20.53 0.51
CA PHE A 382 1.06 21.63 1.30
C PHE A 382 2.15 22.55 1.87
N ILE A 383 3.21 21.97 2.46
CA ILE A 383 4.36 22.73 3.00
C ILE A 383 5.08 23.49 1.87
N ALA A 384 5.36 22.83 0.75
CA ALA A 384 6.01 23.45 -0.40
C ALA A 384 5.17 24.58 -1.01
N GLY A 385 3.86 24.36 -1.13
CA GLY A 385 2.92 25.38 -1.59
C GLY A 385 2.85 26.59 -0.65
N MET A 386 2.81 26.35 0.66
CA MET A 386 2.84 27.41 1.67
C MET A 386 4.14 28.23 1.59
N LEU A 387 5.29 27.56 1.47
CA LEU A 387 6.58 28.22 1.31
C LEU A 387 6.63 29.04 0.01
N GLY A 388 6.15 28.47 -1.08
CA GLY A 388 6.04 29.13 -2.39
C GLY A 388 5.14 30.37 -2.34
N ALA A 389 4.00 30.28 -1.67
CA ALA A 389 3.09 31.41 -1.47
C ALA A 389 3.77 32.55 -0.69
N VAL A 390 4.48 32.22 0.39
CA VAL A 390 5.23 33.23 1.18
C VAL A 390 6.33 33.88 0.34
N LEU A 391 7.11 33.10 -0.39
CA LEU A 391 8.19 33.61 -1.26
C LEU A 391 7.62 34.49 -2.37
N ALA A 392 6.57 34.03 -3.06
CA ALA A 392 5.91 34.80 -4.11
C ALA A 392 5.29 36.10 -3.55
N GLY A 393 4.61 36.03 -2.42
CA GLY A 393 4.05 37.19 -1.75
C GLY A 393 5.13 38.23 -1.40
N MET A 394 6.27 37.78 -0.86
CA MET A 394 7.39 38.68 -0.60
C MET A 394 8.01 39.26 -1.89
N TRP A 395 8.15 38.46 -2.94
CA TRP A 395 8.73 38.88 -4.19
C TRP A 395 7.88 39.92 -4.95
N PHE A 396 6.57 39.73 -4.99
CA PHE A 396 5.65 40.65 -5.67
C PHE A 396 5.31 41.91 -4.84
N VAL A 397 5.24 41.83 -3.53
CA VAL A 397 4.77 42.95 -2.71
C VAL A 397 5.90 43.86 -2.21
N LYS A 398 7.11 43.34 -2.01
CA LYS A 398 8.26 44.17 -1.63
C LYS A 398 8.52 45.36 -2.56
N PRO A 399 8.53 45.21 -3.90
CA PRO A 399 8.70 46.32 -4.83
C PRO A 399 7.61 47.40 -4.68
N ILE A 400 6.35 46.98 -4.49
CA ILE A 400 5.23 47.91 -4.32
C ILE A 400 5.38 48.74 -3.02
N ILE A 401 5.72 48.07 -1.91
CA ILE A 401 5.96 48.77 -0.62
C ILE A 401 7.11 49.77 -0.76
N LYS A 402 8.20 49.38 -1.40
CA LYS A 402 9.33 50.25 -1.63
C LYS A 402 8.95 51.47 -2.45
N LEU A 403 8.19 51.27 -3.53
CA LEU A 403 7.69 52.36 -4.36
C LEU A 403 6.81 53.34 -3.59
N VAL A 404 5.92 52.85 -2.71
CA VAL A 404 5.09 53.66 -1.83
C VAL A 404 5.92 54.43 -0.79
N ASP A 405 6.95 53.79 -0.21
CA ASP A 405 7.81 54.45 0.77
C ASP A 405 8.72 55.51 0.10
N ASP A 406 9.24 55.23 -1.10
CA ASP A 406 10.03 56.19 -1.89
C ASP A 406 9.16 57.39 -2.32
N LEU A 407 7.92 57.17 -2.71
CA LEU A 407 6.98 58.23 -3.03
C LEU A 407 6.62 59.11 -1.79
N ARG A 408 6.43 58.49 -0.62
CA ARG A 408 6.15 59.26 0.62
C ARG A 408 7.30 60.08 1.11
N SER A 409 8.53 59.66 0.84
CA SER A 409 9.76 60.36 1.25
C SER A 409 10.20 61.40 0.24
N SER A 410 9.56 61.48 -0.94
CA SER A 410 9.94 62.43 -1.99
C SER A 410 9.37 63.83 -1.69
N ASN A 411 10.15 64.86 -2.04
CA ASN A 411 9.72 66.26 -1.89
C ASN A 411 8.69 66.62 -2.98
N PRO A 412 7.46 67.11 -2.64
CA PRO A 412 6.44 67.46 -3.62
C PRO A 412 6.87 68.53 -4.63
N GLU A 413 7.89 69.31 -4.34
CA GLU A 413 8.39 70.39 -5.22
C GLU A 413 9.37 69.92 -6.31
N LYS A 414 9.82 68.66 -6.25
CA LYS A 414 10.75 68.11 -7.23
C LYS A 414 10.13 66.92 -7.93
N SER A 415 10.50 66.75 -9.23
CA SER A 415 10.08 65.54 -9.95
C SER A 415 10.60 64.29 -9.24
N VAL A 416 9.74 63.36 -8.97
CA VAL A 416 10.09 62.07 -8.33
C VAL A 416 10.69 61.16 -9.37
N VAL A 417 11.81 60.48 -9.05
CA VAL A 417 12.41 59.40 -9.88
C VAL A 417 12.29 58.11 -9.06
N LEU A 418 11.60 57.14 -9.62
CA LEU A 418 11.32 55.86 -8.96
C LEU A 418 12.21 54.75 -9.53
N PRO A 419 12.68 53.83 -8.71
CA PRO A 419 13.53 52.74 -9.18
C PRO A 419 12.75 51.74 -10.01
N LYS A 420 13.33 51.21 -11.11
CA LYS A 420 12.75 50.14 -11.89
C LYS A 420 12.73 48.83 -11.08
N THR A 421 11.61 48.14 -11.14
CA THR A 421 11.35 46.87 -10.40
C THR A 421 11.46 45.62 -11.26
N ASN A 422 11.59 45.76 -12.58
CA ASN A 422 11.52 44.70 -13.60
C ASN A 422 10.17 43.94 -13.62
N ILE A 423 9.11 44.57 -13.14
CA ILE A 423 7.73 44.10 -13.26
C ILE A 423 7.01 45.15 -14.09
N ALA A 424 6.58 44.78 -15.30
CA ALA A 424 6.08 45.73 -16.31
C ALA A 424 4.96 46.64 -15.78
N GLU A 425 3.95 46.09 -15.13
CA GLU A 425 2.81 46.83 -14.60
C GLU A 425 3.19 47.79 -13.46
N ILE A 426 4.18 47.41 -12.65
CA ILE A 426 4.70 48.27 -11.58
C ILE A 426 5.58 49.37 -12.17
N ASP A 427 6.40 49.06 -13.16
CA ASP A 427 7.26 50.02 -13.84
C ASP A 427 6.42 51.03 -14.67
N ASP A 428 5.32 50.60 -15.28
CA ASP A 428 4.36 51.46 -15.94
C ASP A 428 3.64 52.40 -14.96
N LEU A 429 3.25 51.87 -13.81
CA LEU A 429 2.66 52.70 -12.74
C LEU A 429 3.67 53.72 -12.22
N ALA A 430 4.92 53.30 -11.97
CA ALA A 430 6.01 54.17 -11.55
C ALA A 430 6.26 55.30 -12.56
N SER A 431 6.34 54.98 -13.87
CA SER A 431 6.50 55.94 -14.96
C SER A 431 5.33 56.91 -15.04
N SER A 432 4.08 56.45 -14.83
CA SER A 432 2.89 57.30 -14.80
C SER A 432 2.94 58.28 -13.61
N ILE A 433 3.39 57.83 -12.44
CA ILE A 433 3.56 58.67 -11.25
C ILE A 433 4.68 59.71 -11.47
N GLU A 434 5.82 59.28 -12.08
CA GLU A 434 6.93 60.19 -12.41
C GLU A 434 6.48 61.29 -13.38
N SER A 435 5.72 60.94 -14.45
CA SER A 435 5.17 61.88 -15.42
C SER A 435 4.21 62.86 -14.74
N LEU A 436 3.34 62.39 -13.86
CA LEU A 436 2.41 63.25 -13.14
C LEU A 436 3.15 64.20 -12.19
N SER A 437 4.12 63.70 -11.43
CA SER A 437 4.96 64.49 -10.54
C SER A 437 5.72 65.58 -11.26
N SER A 438 6.32 65.22 -12.42
CA SER A 438 7.00 66.20 -13.29
C SER A 438 6.09 67.30 -13.78
N LYS A 439 4.86 66.99 -14.22
CA LYS A 439 3.89 67.98 -14.66
C LYS A 439 3.45 68.91 -13.53
N VAL A 440 3.30 68.39 -12.30
CA VAL A 440 2.94 69.20 -11.15
C VAL A 440 4.08 70.15 -10.78
N ALA A 441 5.31 69.65 -10.74
CA ALA A 441 6.52 70.48 -10.49
C ALA A 441 6.66 71.59 -11.56
N GLU A 442 6.49 71.25 -12.85
CA GLU A 442 6.55 72.20 -13.94
C GLU A 442 5.46 73.31 -13.83
N ALA A 443 4.25 72.90 -13.44
CA ALA A 443 3.15 73.83 -13.22
C ALA A 443 3.45 74.79 -12.07
N GLY A 444 4.03 74.27 -10.96
CA GLY A 444 4.47 75.10 -9.85
C GLY A 444 5.56 76.10 -10.22
N ASP A 445 6.58 75.66 -10.98
CA ASP A 445 7.66 76.52 -11.50
C ASP A 445 7.16 77.59 -12.48
N LYS A 446 6.20 77.23 -13.34
CA LYS A 446 5.53 78.21 -14.22
C LYS A 446 4.79 79.26 -13.44
N LEU A 447 4.02 78.88 -12.42
CA LEU A 447 3.26 79.81 -11.58
C LEU A 447 4.21 80.74 -10.84
N SER A 448 5.27 80.21 -10.24
CA SER A 448 6.31 80.98 -9.52
C SER A 448 7.02 82.00 -10.45
N ARG A 449 7.31 81.63 -11.70
CA ARG A 449 7.90 82.54 -12.71
C ARG A 449 6.92 83.62 -13.11
N ILE A 450 5.64 83.33 -13.31
CA ILE A 450 4.62 84.29 -13.69
C ILE A 450 4.46 85.33 -12.57
N ILE A 451 4.41 84.88 -11.30
CA ILE A 451 4.30 85.77 -10.13
C ILE A 451 5.55 86.66 -10.03
N GLY A 452 6.76 86.07 -10.26
CA GLY A 452 8.00 86.83 -10.24
C GLY A 452 8.12 87.89 -11.35
N MET A 453 7.57 87.62 -12.55
CA MET A 453 7.57 88.58 -13.67
C MET A 453 6.59 89.76 -13.49
N MET A 454 5.56 89.62 -12.71
CA MET A 454 4.54 90.67 -12.47
C MET A 454 5.07 91.87 -11.68
N LYS A 455 6.28 91.81 -11.12
CA LYS A 455 6.88 92.89 -10.26
C LYS A 455 5.95 93.45 -9.19
N ILE A 456 4.89 92.76 -8.85
CA ILE A 456 4.00 93.10 -7.76
C ILE A 456 4.60 92.52 -6.47
N PRO A 457 4.81 93.33 -5.45
CA PRO A 457 5.38 92.81 -4.20
C PRO A 457 4.29 92.07 -3.40
N ILE A 458 4.02 90.81 -3.79
CA ILE A 458 3.08 89.93 -3.09
C ILE A 458 3.90 88.89 -2.35
N GLY A 459 3.77 88.85 -1.02
CA GLY A 459 4.21 87.78 -0.18
C GLY A 459 3.01 86.88 0.18
N ALA A 460 3.21 85.58 0.10
CA ALA A 460 2.18 84.63 0.55
C ALA A 460 2.72 83.72 1.66
N PHE A 461 1.84 83.25 2.49
CA PHE A 461 2.11 82.30 3.55
C PHE A 461 1.05 81.21 3.58
N GLU A 462 1.39 80.04 4.10
CA GLU A 462 0.48 78.91 4.33
C GLU A 462 0.81 78.29 5.69
N HIS A 463 -0.22 78.20 6.54
CA HIS A 463 -0.14 77.56 7.84
C HIS A 463 -1.14 76.42 7.92
N ASP A 464 -0.68 75.17 8.07
CA ASP A 464 -1.53 74.05 8.43
C ASP A 464 -1.72 74.04 9.95
N SER A 465 -2.96 74.12 10.44
CA SER A 465 -3.29 74.15 11.85
C SER A 465 -2.78 72.93 12.66
N LYS A 466 -2.31 71.88 11.95
CA LYS A 466 -1.73 70.67 12.56
C LYS A 466 -0.19 70.72 12.66
N GLU A 467 0.45 71.71 12.05
CA GLU A 467 1.90 71.83 12.00
C GLU A 467 2.36 73.10 12.77
N ASP A 468 3.47 72.99 13.49
CA ASP A 468 4.06 74.13 14.24
C ASP A 468 4.93 75.03 13.36
N MET A 469 4.80 74.91 12.02
CA MET A 469 5.62 75.62 11.05
C MET A 469 4.73 76.25 9.98
N VAL A 470 5.01 77.49 9.61
CA VAL A 470 4.34 78.26 8.58
C VAL A 470 5.24 78.35 7.35
N PHE A 471 4.72 77.98 6.20
CA PHE A 471 5.39 78.20 4.92
C PHE A 471 5.24 79.65 4.51
N CYS A 472 6.33 80.34 4.14
CA CYS A 472 6.31 81.70 3.65
C CYS A 472 7.10 81.82 2.35
N THR A 473 6.59 82.61 1.39
CA THR A 473 7.33 82.88 0.14
C THR A 473 8.50 83.83 0.44
N SER A 474 9.57 83.76 -0.39
CA SER A 474 10.71 84.70 -0.28
C SER A 474 10.29 86.16 -0.32
N ALA A 475 9.29 86.51 -1.12
CA ALA A 475 8.72 87.85 -1.18
C ALA A 475 8.05 88.29 0.14
N PHE A 476 7.48 87.35 0.90
CA PHE A 476 6.94 87.65 2.24
C PHE A 476 8.05 88.15 3.19
N PHE A 477 9.19 87.45 3.25
CA PHE A 477 10.33 87.84 4.07
C PHE A 477 10.88 89.21 3.69
N ASP A 478 10.93 89.48 2.37
CA ASP A 478 11.37 90.77 1.84
C ASP A 478 10.39 91.91 2.14
N LEU A 479 9.09 91.62 2.07
CA LEU A 479 8.07 92.64 2.39
C LEU A 479 8.04 92.98 3.88
N VAL A 480 8.14 91.99 4.73
CA VAL A 480 8.04 92.17 6.20
C VAL A 480 9.39 92.56 6.81
N GLY A 481 10.48 92.43 6.07
CA GLY A 481 11.81 92.87 6.53
C GLY A 481 12.49 91.91 7.49
N ILE A 482 12.12 90.65 7.49
CA ILE A 482 12.76 89.60 8.28
C ILE A 482 14.03 89.15 7.58
N GLU A 483 15.20 89.29 8.22
CA GLU A 483 16.43 88.75 7.69
C GLU A 483 16.43 87.23 7.76
N ASN A 484 16.20 86.61 6.64
CA ASN A 484 16.36 85.18 6.52
C ASN A 484 17.85 84.82 6.28
N LYS A 485 18.57 84.48 7.34
CA LYS A 485 20.01 84.07 7.29
C LYS A 485 20.23 82.83 6.41
N ASN A 486 19.21 82.04 6.16
CA ASN A 486 19.29 80.85 5.32
C ASN A 486 18.33 81.05 4.11
N LYS A 487 18.85 81.52 2.98
CA LYS A 487 18.06 81.83 1.75
C LYS A 487 17.20 80.67 1.24
N GLU A 488 17.31 79.46 1.80
CA GLU A 488 16.53 78.27 1.45
C GLU A 488 15.46 77.91 2.49
N ALA A 489 15.44 78.55 3.68
CA ALA A 489 14.46 78.23 4.70
C ALA A 489 13.12 78.97 4.43
N ARG A 490 12.21 78.27 3.81
CA ARG A 490 10.82 78.76 3.51
C ARG A 490 9.84 78.58 4.67
N TYR A 491 10.29 78.09 5.79
CA TYR A 491 9.47 77.79 6.96
C TYR A 491 9.92 78.54 8.20
N ILE A 492 8.97 79.10 8.91
CA ILE A 492 9.20 79.74 10.22
C ILE A 492 8.27 79.11 11.26
N SER A 493 8.61 79.22 12.54
CA SER A 493 7.76 78.74 13.63
C SER A 493 6.43 79.50 13.66
N SER A 494 5.32 78.76 13.86
CA SER A 494 3.98 79.34 13.92
C SER A 494 3.89 80.48 14.98
N THR A 495 4.49 80.29 16.14
CA THR A 495 4.55 81.28 17.22
C THR A 495 5.17 82.58 16.76
N TYR A 496 6.37 82.48 16.11
CA TYR A 496 7.05 83.67 15.60
C TYR A 496 6.30 84.34 14.44
N PHE A 497 5.68 83.59 13.57
CA PHE A 497 4.84 84.11 12.48
C PHE A 497 3.66 84.92 12.99
N TYR A 498 2.92 84.40 13.94
CA TYR A 498 1.75 85.11 14.52
C TYR A 498 2.19 86.34 15.28
N GLU A 499 3.29 86.34 16.02
CA GLU A 499 3.84 87.52 16.66
C GLU A 499 4.21 88.63 15.67
N VAL A 500 4.81 88.26 14.53
CA VAL A 500 5.07 89.21 13.45
C VAL A 500 3.83 89.73 12.82
N LEU A 501 2.82 88.87 12.57
CA LEU A 501 1.54 89.24 11.98
C LEU A 501 0.75 90.20 12.90
N GLU A 502 0.73 89.91 14.19
CA GLU A 502 0.14 90.83 15.19
C GLU A 502 0.88 92.14 15.27
N GLY A 503 2.20 92.10 15.18
CA GLY A 503 3.00 93.32 15.15
C GLY A 503 2.69 94.24 13.96
N LEU A 504 2.39 93.62 12.80
CA LEU A 504 1.96 94.36 11.60
C LEU A 504 0.56 94.98 11.78
N LYS A 505 -0.36 94.23 12.36
CA LYS A 505 -1.75 94.66 12.55
C LYS A 505 -1.97 95.82 13.58
N LYS A 506 -1.00 96.12 14.41
CA LYS A 506 -1.05 97.16 15.46
C LYS A 506 -1.10 98.59 14.92
N ARG A 507 -0.84 98.82 13.64
CA ARG A 507 -0.83 100.17 13.02
C ARG A 507 -1.69 100.21 11.76
N PRO A 508 -3.05 100.10 11.90
CA PRO A 508 -3.98 100.21 10.79
C PRO A 508 -4.00 101.60 10.19
N GLU A 509 -4.30 101.71 8.89
CA GLU A 509 -4.53 102.95 8.22
C GLU A 509 -6.01 103.38 8.45
N PRO A 510 -6.28 104.61 8.91
CA PRO A 510 -7.62 105.02 9.32
C PRO A 510 -8.71 104.97 8.24
N ASP A 511 -8.30 105.10 6.95
CA ASP A 511 -9.25 105.18 5.84
C ASP A 511 -9.18 103.97 4.84
N MET A 512 -8.51 102.89 5.19
CA MET A 512 -8.34 101.72 4.31
C MET A 512 -8.49 100.40 5.05
N GLU A 513 -9.40 99.58 4.66
CA GLU A 513 -9.66 98.23 5.20
C GLU A 513 -8.49 97.28 4.92
N ASP A 514 -8.02 96.56 5.94
CA ASP A 514 -6.91 95.58 5.86
C ASP A 514 -5.57 96.13 5.40
N VAL A 515 -5.30 97.44 5.48
CA VAL A 515 -4.02 98.06 5.16
C VAL A 515 -3.30 98.50 6.41
N TYR A 516 -2.10 98.12 6.55
CA TYR A 516 -1.28 98.32 7.74
C TYR A 516 0.02 99.05 7.37
N ARG A 517 0.41 100.05 8.18
CA ARG A 517 1.67 100.77 8.02
C ARG A 517 2.80 99.98 8.61
N HIS A 518 3.78 99.67 7.80
CA HIS A 518 5.00 98.95 8.21
C HIS A 518 6.21 99.83 7.99
N GLU A 519 7.00 100.04 9.05
CA GLU A 519 8.21 100.83 9.01
C GLU A 519 9.43 99.93 9.01
N ARG A 520 10.12 99.89 7.89
CA ARG A 520 11.32 99.11 7.71
C ARG A 520 12.53 99.98 7.96
N GLY A 521 13.38 99.76 8.96
CA GLY A 521 14.49 100.56 9.42
C GLY A 521 15.07 101.58 8.43
N LYS A 522 15.46 102.78 8.92
CA LYS A 522 15.93 103.95 8.16
C LYS A 522 14.78 104.75 7.47
N GLY A 523 13.58 104.79 8.05
CA GLY A 523 12.49 105.71 7.61
C GLY A 523 11.76 105.36 6.34
N VAL A 524 11.89 104.13 5.81
CA VAL A 524 11.14 103.62 4.68
C VAL A 524 9.82 103.07 5.18
N ILE A 525 8.70 103.78 4.83
CA ILE A 525 7.32 103.39 5.18
C ILE A 525 6.80 102.60 3.98
N LYS A 526 6.28 101.38 4.23
CA LYS A 526 5.53 100.56 3.27
C LYS A 526 4.12 100.35 3.80
N TRP A 527 3.15 100.36 2.90
CA TRP A 527 1.78 100.00 3.17
C TRP A 527 1.53 98.59 2.71
N LEU A 528 1.14 97.69 3.60
CA LEU A 528 0.89 96.29 3.32
C LEU A 528 -0.59 95.99 3.45
N ARG A 529 -1.21 95.48 2.42
CA ARG A 529 -2.55 94.89 2.50
C ARG A 529 -2.39 93.43 2.89
N ILE A 530 -3.04 93.01 3.97
CA ILE A 530 -2.98 91.61 4.43
C ILE A 530 -4.36 91.00 4.22
N ASN A 531 -4.43 89.96 3.39
CA ASN A 531 -5.67 89.23 3.19
C ASN A 531 -5.42 87.79 3.74
N ILE A 532 -6.27 87.34 4.63
CA ILE A 532 -6.21 86.05 5.29
C ILE A 532 -7.41 85.23 4.90
N GLN A 533 -7.20 84.09 4.33
CA GLN A 533 -8.26 83.13 3.95
C GLN A 533 -8.02 81.80 4.64
N GLU A 534 -9.08 81.16 5.08
CA GLU A 534 -9.03 79.82 5.64
C GLU A 534 -9.66 78.85 4.65
N HIS A 535 -8.90 77.85 4.26
CA HIS A 535 -9.36 76.84 3.33
C HIS A 535 -8.88 75.45 3.72
N GLY A 536 -9.82 74.51 3.97
CA GLY A 536 -9.50 73.10 4.25
C GLY A 536 -8.66 72.88 5.51
N GLY A 537 -8.75 73.77 6.51
CA GLY A 537 -7.95 73.67 7.74
C GLY A 537 -6.55 74.29 7.63
N LYS A 538 -6.27 75.00 6.53
CA LYS A 538 -5.06 75.79 6.31
C LYS A 538 -5.37 77.27 6.29
N VAL A 539 -4.56 78.06 6.88
CA VAL A 539 -4.61 79.53 6.82
C VAL A 539 -3.64 80.01 5.77
N LEU A 540 -4.14 80.70 4.76
CA LEU A 540 -3.38 81.21 3.63
C LEU A 540 -3.27 82.74 3.69
#